data_46ff908018283d127b5619854a2e4885
#
_entry.id   46ff908018283d127b5619854a2e4885
#
_cell.length_a   1.000
_cell.length_b   1.000
_cell.length_c   1.000
_cell.angle_alpha   90.00
_cell.angle_beta   90.00
_cell.angle_gamma   90.00
#
_symmetry.space_group_name_H-M   'P 1'
#
loop_
_entity.id
_entity.type
_entity.pdbx_description
1 polymer ?
#
loop_
_entity_poly.entity_id
_entity_poly.type
_entity_poly.pdbx_seq_one_letter_code
_entity_poly.pdbx_strand_id
1 'polypeptide(L)'
;MFDLACGEIGTLIDDEGLRLREARVHVSGDLDALPKRVRDKAKEAMEKTKDNRGPMLNVCMAYTGREDIARAVMKTREDVRGGALDASEVDERAVASRLHGAEREIELGAGMPEVDLLVRTSGETRLSDFTLFNARFAKLVFVEVLWPDFTFMDLVHAVWQYQLGAKDLKRSRQAYDDANAIEAESAVVAEVRVQPGRVAKGAKRSV
;
A
#
# COMPACT_ATOMS: atom_id res chain seq x y z
N MET A 1 4.76 3.20 26.71
CA MET A 1 4.24 3.21 25.34
C MET A 1 4.18 1.80 24.73
N PHE A 2 5.28 1.03 24.66
CA PHE A 2 5.28 -0.32 24.07
C PHE A 2 4.45 -1.36 24.85
N ASP A 3 4.35 -1.26 26.17
CA ASP A 3 3.49 -2.15 26.97
C ASP A 3 2.01 -1.93 26.67
N LEU A 4 1.62 -0.67 26.45
CA LEU A 4 0.27 -0.33 25.99
C LEU A 4 -0.01 -0.93 24.62
N ALA A 5 0.90 -0.72 23.65
CA ALA A 5 0.76 -1.27 22.30
C ALA A 5 0.66 -2.81 22.30
N CYS A 6 1.42 -3.49 23.16
CA CYS A 6 1.36 -4.95 23.31
C CYS A 6 0.00 -5.40 23.89
N GLY A 7 -0.54 -4.67 24.84
CA GLY A 7 -1.88 -4.90 25.39
C GLY A 7 -2.96 -4.72 24.33
N GLU A 8 -2.92 -3.60 23.62
CA GLU A 8 -3.90 -3.25 22.57
C GLU A 8 -3.92 -4.27 21.41
N ILE A 9 -2.74 -4.73 20.93
CA ILE A 9 -2.70 -5.78 19.89
C ILE A 9 -3.30 -7.09 20.41
N GLY A 10 -3.06 -7.43 21.69
CA GLY A 10 -3.68 -8.59 22.32
C GLY A 10 -5.20 -8.50 22.38
N THR A 11 -5.73 -7.34 22.78
CA THR A 11 -7.18 -7.10 22.84
C THR A 11 -7.83 -7.09 21.45
N LEU A 12 -7.14 -6.61 20.40
CA LEU A 12 -7.65 -6.65 19.03
C LEU A 12 -7.93 -8.08 18.54
N ILE A 13 -7.10 -9.06 18.91
CA ILE A 13 -7.31 -10.47 18.53
C ILE A 13 -8.54 -11.06 19.19
N ASP A 14 -8.80 -10.64 20.42
CA ASP A 14 -9.89 -11.15 21.25
C ASP A 14 -11.18 -10.31 21.14
N ASP A 15 -11.13 -9.20 20.38
CA ASP A 15 -12.29 -8.33 20.16
C ASP A 15 -13.41 -9.06 19.43
N GLU A 16 -14.57 -9.15 20.08
CA GLU A 16 -15.72 -9.87 19.54
C GLU A 16 -16.23 -9.26 18.23
N GLY A 17 -16.18 -7.95 18.07
CA GLY A 17 -16.61 -7.25 16.86
C GLY A 17 -15.72 -7.57 15.66
N LEU A 18 -14.41 -7.68 15.85
CA LEU A 18 -13.47 -8.08 14.79
C LEU A 18 -13.60 -9.57 14.46
N ARG A 19 -13.81 -10.43 15.45
CA ARG A 19 -14.03 -11.87 15.26
C ARG A 19 -15.32 -12.15 14.49
N LEU A 20 -16.44 -11.50 14.85
CA LEU A 20 -17.72 -11.65 14.16
C LEU A 20 -17.67 -11.22 12.69
N ARG A 21 -16.78 -10.29 12.35
CA ARG A 21 -16.60 -9.80 10.98
C ARG A 21 -15.52 -10.56 10.20
N GLU A 22 -14.93 -11.58 10.79
CA GLU A 22 -13.78 -12.29 10.21
C GLU A 22 -12.69 -11.31 9.74
N ALA A 23 -12.44 -10.26 10.53
CA ALA A 23 -11.46 -9.24 10.19
C ALA A 23 -10.05 -9.83 10.19
N ARG A 24 -9.23 -9.38 9.23
CA ARG A 24 -7.80 -9.69 9.18
C ARG A 24 -7.02 -8.58 9.86
N VAL A 25 -6.01 -8.98 10.61
CA VAL A 25 -5.06 -8.03 11.22
C VAL A 25 -3.75 -8.12 10.45
N HIS A 26 -3.26 -6.98 10.00
CA HIS A 26 -1.93 -6.83 9.42
C HIS A 26 -1.16 -5.78 10.21
N VAL A 27 0.16 -5.97 10.40
CA VAL A 27 1.02 -4.99 11.06
C VAL A 27 2.11 -4.60 10.07
N SER A 28 2.09 -3.33 9.66
CA SER A 28 3.04 -2.74 8.72
C SER A 28 4.14 -1.97 9.42
N GLY A 29 5.36 -2.02 8.87
CA GLY A 29 6.54 -1.31 9.35
C GLY A 29 7.69 -2.23 9.72
N ASP A 30 8.76 -1.67 10.28
CA ASP A 30 9.93 -2.43 10.71
C ASP A 30 9.66 -3.18 12.02
N LEU A 31 9.19 -4.43 11.90
CA LEU A 31 8.91 -5.28 13.06
C LEU A 31 10.18 -5.63 13.84
N ASP A 32 11.36 -5.59 13.23
CA ASP A 32 12.62 -5.91 13.90
C ASP A 32 13.10 -4.76 14.81
N ALA A 33 12.68 -3.54 14.52
CA ALA A 33 12.87 -2.39 15.42
C ALA A 33 11.98 -2.44 16.66
N LEU A 34 10.96 -3.32 16.71
CA LEU A 34 10.06 -3.43 17.85
C LEU A 34 10.65 -4.35 18.95
N PRO A 35 10.35 -4.08 20.25
CA PRO A 35 10.64 -5.02 21.31
C PRO A 35 10.08 -6.41 21.03
N LYS A 36 10.85 -7.46 21.35
CA LYS A 36 10.50 -8.86 21.05
C LYS A 36 9.07 -9.20 21.42
N ARG A 37 8.59 -8.78 22.60
CA ARG A 37 7.23 -9.05 23.08
C ARG A 37 6.15 -8.48 22.14
N VAL A 38 6.35 -7.25 21.63
CA VAL A 38 5.42 -6.58 20.71
C VAL A 38 5.44 -7.27 19.35
N ARG A 39 6.63 -7.55 18.84
CA ARG A 39 6.83 -8.26 17.58
C ARG A 39 6.18 -9.65 17.57
N ASP A 40 6.36 -10.43 18.66
CA ASP A 40 5.78 -11.77 18.78
C ASP A 40 4.25 -11.69 18.78
N LYS A 41 3.66 -10.71 19.48
CA LYS A 41 2.21 -10.46 19.48
C LYS A 41 1.68 -10.00 18.13
N ALA A 42 2.40 -9.15 17.42
CA ALA A 42 2.03 -8.75 16.06
C ALA A 42 2.01 -9.95 15.11
N LYS A 43 3.05 -10.80 15.15
CA LYS A 43 3.11 -12.03 14.35
C LYS A 43 2.00 -13.01 14.72
N GLU A 44 1.68 -13.18 16.00
CA GLU A 44 0.58 -14.01 16.47
C GLU A 44 -0.78 -13.50 15.92
N ALA A 45 -1.02 -12.19 15.96
CA ALA A 45 -2.23 -11.57 15.44
C ALA A 45 -2.40 -11.82 13.94
N MET A 46 -1.37 -11.57 13.16
CA MET A 46 -1.36 -11.80 11.72
C MET A 46 -1.59 -13.27 11.38
N GLU A 47 -0.92 -14.19 12.08
CA GLU A 47 -1.05 -15.62 11.83
C GLU A 47 -2.45 -16.15 12.18
N LYS A 48 -3.03 -15.73 13.31
CA LYS A 48 -4.37 -16.15 13.74
C LYS A 48 -5.49 -15.70 12.81
N THR A 49 -5.27 -14.58 12.09
CA THR A 49 -6.30 -13.96 11.25
C THR A 49 -6.01 -14.06 9.75
N LYS A 50 -4.95 -14.76 9.36
CA LYS A 50 -4.48 -14.83 7.97
C LYS A 50 -5.54 -15.38 6.99
N ASP A 51 -6.36 -16.33 7.44
CA ASP A 51 -7.35 -17.00 6.61
C ASP A 51 -8.72 -16.32 6.63
N ASN A 52 -8.89 -15.28 7.45
CA ASN A 52 -10.10 -14.50 7.51
C ASN A 52 -10.35 -13.77 6.18
N ARG A 53 -11.61 -13.62 5.80
CA ARG A 53 -12.03 -12.99 4.53
C ARG A 53 -12.73 -11.65 4.70
N GLY A 54 -12.85 -11.19 5.92
CA GLY A 54 -13.46 -9.89 6.25
C GLY A 54 -12.54 -8.70 5.97
N PRO A 55 -12.90 -7.51 6.45
CA PRO A 55 -12.10 -6.31 6.26
C PRO A 55 -10.71 -6.45 6.89
N MET A 56 -9.72 -5.78 6.31
CA MET A 56 -8.38 -5.73 6.85
C MET A 56 -8.21 -4.54 7.79
N LEU A 57 -7.74 -4.81 9.01
CA LEU A 57 -7.22 -3.81 9.92
C LEU A 57 -5.70 -3.80 9.80
N ASN A 58 -5.15 -2.76 9.22
CA ASN A 58 -3.71 -2.56 9.12
C ASN A 58 -3.22 -1.60 10.21
N VAL A 59 -2.35 -2.08 11.10
CA VAL A 59 -1.75 -1.30 12.20
C VAL A 59 -0.31 -0.96 11.82
N CYS A 60 -0.01 0.33 11.64
CA CYS A 60 1.34 0.80 11.31
C CYS A 60 2.17 1.01 12.59
N MET A 61 3.26 0.26 12.74
CA MET A 61 4.18 0.34 13.89
C MET A 61 5.62 0.43 13.41
N ALA A 62 6.40 1.37 13.95
CA ALA A 62 7.74 1.66 13.44
C ALA A 62 7.74 1.84 11.92
N TYR A 63 6.74 2.55 11.39
CA TYR A 63 6.44 2.72 9.97
C TYR A 63 6.73 4.14 9.51
N THR A 64 7.36 4.26 8.36
CA THR A 64 7.43 5.50 7.59
C THR A 64 7.17 5.21 6.12
N GLY A 65 6.51 6.14 5.41
CA GLY A 65 6.19 5.96 3.98
C GLY A 65 7.44 5.86 3.11
N ARG A 66 8.50 6.60 3.45
CA ARG A 66 9.77 6.53 2.71
C ARG A 66 10.48 5.19 2.87
N GLU A 67 10.46 4.63 4.08
CA GLU A 67 11.06 3.32 4.34
C GLU A 67 10.26 2.22 3.62
N ASP A 68 8.93 2.30 3.62
CA ASP A 68 8.06 1.39 2.90
C ASP A 68 8.33 1.40 1.38
N ILE A 69 8.44 2.58 0.78
CA ILE A 69 8.81 2.74 -0.63
C ILE A 69 10.20 2.16 -0.91
N ALA A 70 11.19 2.47 -0.06
CA ALA A 70 12.56 1.98 -0.22
C ALA A 70 12.61 0.45 -0.16
N ARG A 71 11.89 -0.16 0.77
CA ARG A 71 11.75 -1.61 0.90
C ARG A 71 11.08 -2.21 -0.35
N ALA A 72 10.01 -1.62 -0.84
CA ALA A 72 9.31 -2.07 -2.04
C ALA A 72 10.22 -2.04 -3.28
N VAL A 73 11.01 -0.98 -3.46
CA VAL A 73 12.01 -0.86 -4.54
C VAL A 73 13.11 -1.93 -4.41
N MET A 74 13.62 -2.16 -3.21
CA MET A 74 14.62 -3.20 -2.98
C MET A 74 14.07 -4.59 -3.32
N LYS A 75 12.84 -4.88 -2.93
CA LYS A 75 12.19 -6.14 -3.25
C LYS A 75 11.93 -6.30 -4.75
N THR A 76 11.49 -5.24 -5.44
CA THR A 76 11.36 -5.23 -6.91
C THR A 76 12.71 -5.59 -7.58
N ARG A 77 13.80 -4.99 -7.11
CA ARG A 77 15.14 -5.29 -7.62
C ARG A 77 15.55 -6.75 -7.36
N GLU A 78 15.20 -7.31 -6.22
CA GLU A 78 15.47 -8.72 -5.89
C GLU A 78 14.69 -9.65 -6.80
N ASP A 79 13.44 -9.38 -7.07
CA ASP A 79 12.58 -10.15 -7.96
C ASP A 79 13.11 -10.12 -9.42
N VAL A 80 13.59 -8.97 -9.88
CA VAL A 80 14.25 -8.87 -11.19
C VAL A 80 15.54 -9.70 -11.23
N ARG A 81 16.37 -9.62 -10.19
CA ARG A 81 17.62 -10.41 -10.12
C ARG A 81 17.36 -11.91 -10.03
N GLY A 82 16.28 -12.30 -9.36
CA GLY A 82 15.85 -13.69 -9.23
C GLY A 82 15.08 -14.22 -10.44
N GLY A 83 14.77 -13.38 -11.43
CA GLY A 83 13.99 -13.74 -12.60
C GLY A 83 12.49 -13.91 -12.35
N ALA A 84 11.99 -13.44 -11.22
CA ALA A 84 10.57 -13.45 -10.89
C ALA A 84 9.81 -12.29 -11.53
N LEU A 85 10.52 -11.24 -11.97
CA LEU A 85 10.00 -10.09 -12.69
C LEU A 85 10.96 -9.73 -13.82
N ASP A 86 10.43 -9.46 -15.02
CA ASP A 86 11.25 -8.94 -16.11
C ASP A 86 11.59 -7.47 -15.87
N ALA A 87 12.81 -7.06 -16.22
CA ALA A 87 13.25 -5.68 -16.04
C ALA A 87 12.40 -4.66 -16.83
N SER A 88 11.82 -5.08 -17.95
CA SER A 88 10.90 -4.27 -18.76
C SER A 88 9.51 -4.09 -18.13
N GLU A 89 9.16 -4.91 -17.14
CA GLU A 89 7.90 -4.85 -16.41
C GLU A 89 8.00 -4.01 -15.12
N VAL A 90 9.18 -3.41 -14.86
CA VAL A 90 9.38 -2.55 -13.69
C VAL A 90 8.74 -1.19 -13.95
N ASP A 91 7.57 -1.01 -13.38
CA ASP A 91 6.81 0.24 -13.38
C ASP A 91 6.40 0.63 -11.95
N GLU A 92 5.64 1.70 -11.84
CA GLU A 92 5.09 2.15 -10.55
C GLU A 92 4.21 1.08 -9.89
N ARG A 93 3.44 0.33 -10.68
CA ARG A 93 2.54 -0.72 -10.18
C ARG A 93 3.34 -1.89 -9.61
N ALA A 94 4.44 -2.25 -10.27
CA ALA A 94 5.36 -3.27 -9.80
C ALA A 94 5.95 -2.90 -8.42
N VAL A 95 6.32 -1.65 -8.20
CA VAL A 95 6.78 -1.15 -6.89
C VAL A 95 5.64 -1.10 -5.88
N ALA A 96 4.51 -0.55 -6.26
CA ALA A 96 3.36 -0.40 -5.39
C ALA A 96 2.81 -1.73 -4.88
N SER A 97 2.86 -2.78 -5.70
CA SER A 97 2.45 -4.14 -5.32
C SER A 97 3.31 -4.76 -4.21
N ARG A 98 4.44 -4.13 -3.89
CA ARG A 98 5.40 -4.59 -2.86
C ARG A 98 5.44 -3.71 -1.62
N LEU A 99 4.57 -2.70 -1.53
CA LEU A 99 4.36 -1.93 -0.30
C LEU A 99 3.77 -2.81 0.79
N HIS A 100 3.94 -2.41 2.05
CA HIS A 100 3.38 -3.14 3.19
C HIS A 100 1.87 -3.37 3.04
N GLY A 101 1.45 -4.63 3.18
CA GLY A 101 0.05 -5.05 3.07
C GLY A 101 -0.47 -5.21 1.63
N ALA A 102 0.22 -4.68 0.61
CA ALA A 102 -0.23 -4.74 -0.77
C ALA A 102 -0.24 -6.16 -1.34
N GLU A 103 0.78 -6.96 -1.04
CA GLU A 103 0.93 -8.33 -1.56
C GLU A 103 -0.30 -9.18 -1.28
N ARG A 104 -0.76 -9.14 -0.04
CA ARG A 104 -1.90 -9.97 0.39
C ARG A 104 -3.23 -9.48 -0.18
N GLU A 105 -3.42 -8.17 -0.33
CA GLU A 105 -4.62 -7.63 -0.96
C GLU A 105 -4.69 -8.03 -2.45
N ILE A 106 -3.54 -8.04 -3.13
CA ILE A 106 -3.44 -8.48 -4.52
C ILE A 106 -3.72 -9.98 -4.64
N GLU A 107 -3.15 -10.81 -3.77
CA GLU A 107 -3.42 -12.27 -3.71
C GLU A 107 -4.91 -12.58 -3.52
N LEU A 108 -5.62 -11.73 -2.78
CA LEU A 108 -7.06 -11.86 -2.53
C LEU A 108 -7.94 -11.24 -3.61
N GLY A 109 -7.32 -10.66 -4.66
CA GLY A 109 -8.04 -10.01 -5.76
C GLY A 109 -8.65 -8.66 -5.40
N ALA A 110 -8.28 -8.08 -4.26
CA ALA A 110 -8.78 -6.77 -3.81
C ALA A 110 -8.11 -5.58 -4.53
N GLY A 111 -7.06 -5.85 -5.30
CA GLY A 111 -6.29 -4.82 -5.99
C GLY A 111 -5.30 -4.10 -5.09
N MET A 112 -4.80 -2.96 -5.54
CA MET A 112 -3.84 -2.15 -4.80
C MET A 112 -4.52 -1.41 -3.65
N PRO A 113 -4.00 -1.47 -2.42
CA PRO A 113 -4.56 -0.74 -1.31
C PRO A 113 -4.29 0.76 -1.49
N GLU A 114 -5.27 1.48 -1.98
CA GLU A 114 -5.25 2.93 -2.06
C GLU A 114 -6.07 3.53 -0.93
N VAL A 115 -5.60 4.66 -0.40
CA VAL A 115 -6.29 5.38 0.67
C VAL A 115 -7.28 6.35 0.05
N ASP A 116 -8.57 6.17 0.31
CA ASP A 116 -9.62 7.10 -0.12
C ASP A 116 -9.78 8.29 0.83
N LEU A 117 -9.68 8.04 2.13
CA LEU A 117 -9.84 9.04 3.19
C LEU A 117 -8.74 8.86 4.23
N LEU A 118 -7.98 9.92 4.49
CA LEU A 118 -7.02 9.99 5.57
C LEU A 118 -7.50 11.02 6.59
N VAL A 119 -7.76 10.56 7.81
CA VAL A 119 -8.14 11.43 8.93
C VAL A 119 -6.96 11.54 9.89
N ARG A 120 -6.53 12.76 10.17
CA ARG A 120 -5.51 13.02 11.18
C ARG A 120 -6.10 13.85 12.31
N THR A 121 -5.99 13.31 13.52
CA THR A 121 -6.44 13.94 14.76
C THR A 121 -5.37 14.84 15.37
N SER A 122 -5.66 15.48 16.51
CA SER A 122 -4.74 16.27 17.33
C SER A 122 -4.33 17.63 16.75
N GLY A 123 -5.10 18.19 15.80
CA GLY A 123 -4.83 19.51 15.22
C GLY A 123 -3.60 19.57 14.31
N GLU A 124 -2.97 18.44 14.01
CA GLU A 124 -1.78 18.39 13.17
C GLU A 124 -2.14 18.33 11.68
N THR A 125 -1.60 19.26 10.88
CA THR A 125 -1.93 19.40 9.44
C THR A 125 -0.85 18.89 8.49
N ARG A 126 0.08 18.06 8.98
CA ARG A 126 1.16 17.43 8.22
C ARG A 126 1.01 15.91 8.23
N LEU A 127 1.48 15.22 7.21
CA LEU A 127 1.40 13.75 7.11
C LEU A 127 2.48 13.02 7.92
N SER A 128 3.57 13.70 8.26
CA SER A 128 4.72 13.12 9.01
C SER A 128 5.20 11.80 8.42
N ASP A 129 5.35 11.74 7.11
CA ASP A 129 5.82 10.56 6.39
C ASP A 129 4.89 9.33 6.50
N PHE A 130 3.60 9.54 6.76
CA PHE A 130 2.63 8.46 6.86
C PHE A 130 1.94 8.19 5.52
N THR A 131 1.98 6.96 5.02
CA THR A 131 1.30 6.46 3.81
C THR A 131 1.43 7.35 2.57
N LEU A 132 2.59 7.96 2.34
CA LEU A 132 2.79 8.97 1.30
C LEU A 132 2.40 8.49 -0.10
N PHE A 133 2.74 7.25 -0.44
CA PHE A 133 2.45 6.69 -1.74
C PHE A 133 0.95 6.39 -1.90
N ASN A 134 0.37 5.71 -0.93
CA ASN A 134 -1.02 5.23 -1.02
C ASN A 134 -2.04 6.35 -0.81
N ALA A 135 -1.66 7.45 -0.14
CA ALA A 135 -2.54 8.58 0.17
C ALA A 135 -2.51 9.70 -0.88
N ARG A 136 -1.80 9.55 -1.99
CA ARG A 136 -1.62 10.59 -3.02
C ARG A 136 -2.93 11.13 -3.62
N PHE A 137 -3.97 10.30 -3.69
CA PHE A 137 -5.31 10.68 -4.14
C PHE A 137 -6.34 10.64 -3.01
N ALA A 138 -5.89 10.59 -1.74
CA ALA A 138 -6.79 10.55 -0.60
C ALA A 138 -7.42 11.92 -0.33
N LYS A 139 -8.66 11.92 0.15
CA LYS A 139 -9.20 13.07 0.86
C LYS A 139 -8.49 13.20 2.20
N LEU A 140 -7.80 14.32 2.42
CA LEU A 140 -7.18 14.64 3.71
C LEU A 140 -8.17 15.41 4.57
N VAL A 141 -8.41 14.94 5.78
CA VAL A 141 -9.24 15.59 6.79
C VAL A 141 -8.44 15.72 8.07
N PHE A 142 -8.26 16.95 8.53
CA PHE A 142 -7.55 17.26 9.77
C PHE A 142 -8.56 17.73 10.81
N VAL A 143 -8.51 17.13 12.02
CA VAL A 143 -9.41 17.45 13.10
C VAL A 143 -8.63 17.78 14.38
N GLU A 144 -9.12 18.72 15.17
CA GLU A 144 -8.45 19.21 16.37
C GLU A 144 -8.57 18.23 17.54
N VAL A 145 -9.60 17.39 17.55
CA VAL A 145 -9.85 16.43 18.65
C VAL A 145 -8.69 15.45 18.79
N LEU A 146 -8.37 15.10 20.03
CA LEU A 146 -7.42 14.03 20.34
C LEU A 146 -8.01 12.67 20.01
N TRP A 147 -7.16 11.69 19.67
CA TRP A 147 -7.62 10.36 19.30
C TRP A 147 -8.57 9.70 20.32
N PRO A 148 -8.33 9.80 21.64
CA PRO A 148 -9.27 9.22 22.63
C PRO A 148 -10.65 9.88 22.66
N ASP A 149 -10.74 11.14 22.22
CA ASP A 149 -11.97 11.93 22.21
C ASP A 149 -12.68 11.91 20.84
N PHE A 150 -12.09 11.20 19.84
CA PHE A 150 -12.64 11.09 18.50
C PHE A 150 -13.94 10.29 18.52
N THR A 151 -15.03 10.93 18.14
CA THR A 151 -16.36 10.37 18.20
C THR A 151 -16.87 9.83 16.87
N PHE A 152 -17.97 9.10 16.90
CA PHE A 152 -18.69 8.69 15.68
C PHE A 152 -19.11 9.88 14.82
N MET A 153 -19.48 11.01 15.43
CA MET A 153 -19.87 12.22 14.67
C MET A 153 -18.69 12.83 13.93
N ASP A 154 -17.49 12.79 14.50
CA ASP A 154 -16.27 13.24 13.81
C ASP A 154 -15.98 12.36 12.59
N LEU A 155 -16.17 11.04 12.71
CA LEU A 155 -16.06 10.11 11.59
C LEU A 155 -17.10 10.41 10.50
N VAL A 156 -18.38 10.61 10.88
CA VAL A 156 -19.44 10.98 9.92
C VAL A 156 -19.10 12.27 9.19
N HIS A 157 -18.58 13.27 9.89
CA HIS A 157 -18.14 14.52 9.28
C HIS A 157 -17.00 14.30 8.28
N ALA A 158 -15.99 13.49 8.62
CA ALA A 158 -14.89 13.18 7.74
C ALA A 158 -15.37 12.43 6.47
N VAL A 159 -16.24 11.44 6.61
CA VAL A 159 -16.86 10.72 5.49
C VAL A 159 -17.70 11.66 4.61
N TRP A 160 -18.45 12.56 5.21
CA TRP A 160 -19.21 13.56 4.45
C TRP A 160 -18.31 14.47 3.63
N GLN A 161 -17.21 14.97 4.20
CA GLN A 161 -16.20 15.74 3.46
C GLN A 161 -15.59 14.93 2.30
N TYR A 162 -15.33 13.64 2.50
CA TYR A 162 -14.89 12.75 1.43
C TYR A 162 -15.92 12.68 0.30
N GLN A 163 -17.19 12.46 0.62
CA GLN A 163 -18.27 12.36 -0.37
C GLN A 163 -18.41 13.62 -1.21
N LEU A 164 -18.25 14.81 -0.62
CA LEU A 164 -18.29 16.07 -1.36
C LEU A 164 -17.18 16.17 -2.43
N GLY A 165 -15.99 15.61 -2.15
CA GLY A 165 -14.84 15.64 -3.07
C GLY A 165 -14.66 14.37 -3.91
N ALA A 166 -15.43 13.30 -3.69
CA ALA A 166 -15.18 11.98 -4.25
C ALA A 166 -15.14 11.94 -5.78
N LYS A 167 -15.96 12.76 -6.46
CA LYS A 167 -15.97 12.82 -7.93
C LYS A 167 -14.67 13.41 -8.49
N ASP A 168 -14.15 14.45 -7.86
CA ASP A 168 -12.94 15.13 -8.31
C ASP A 168 -11.71 14.26 -8.01
N LEU A 169 -11.69 13.57 -6.87
CA LEU A 169 -10.64 12.62 -6.52
C LEU A 169 -10.59 11.46 -7.53
N LYS A 170 -11.74 10.87 -7.89
CA LYS A 170 -11.81 9.82 -8.90
C LYS A 170 -11.35 10.31 -10.28
N ARG A 171 -11.72 11.53 -10.65
CA ARG A 171 -11.28 12.13 -11.91
C ARG A 171 -9.77 12.35 -11.94
N SER A 172 -9.20 12.86 -10.85
CA SER A 172 -7.75 13.08 -10.73
C SER A 172 -6.97 11.76 -10.80
N ARG A 173 -7.46 10.71 -10.13
CA ARG A 173 -6.88 9.36 -10.21
C ARG A 173 -6.93 8.82 -11.63
N GLN A 174 -8.08 8.86 -12.28
CA GLN A 174 -8.24 8.39 -13.65
C GLN A 174 -7.33 9.14 -14.62
N ALA A 175 -7.24 10.47 -14.52
CA ALA A 175 -6.36 11.26 -15.36
C ALA A 175 -4.87 10.90 -15.18
N TYR A 176 -4.47 10.55 -13.96
CA TYR A 176 -3.12 10.08 -13.67
C TYR A 176 -2.85 8.69 -14.28
N ASP A 177 -3.79 7.76 -14.14
CA ASP A 177 -3.68 6.42 -14.71
C ASP A 177 -3.64 6.47 -16.24
N ASP A 178 -4.45 7.31 -16.86
CA ASP A 178 -4.48 7.52 -18.31
C ASP A 178 -3.15 8.12 -18.81
N ALA A 179 -2.59 9.10 -18.09
CA ALA A 179 -1.30 9.71 -18.43
C ALA A 179 -0.15 8.69 -18.35
N ASN A 180 -0.11 7.88 -17.31
CA ASN A 180 0.90 6.83 -17.15
C ASN A 180 0.77 5.73 -18.21
N ALA A 181 -0.44 5.38 -18.62
CA ALA A 181 -0.66 4.42 -19.70
C ALA A 181 -0.11 4.93 -21.04
N ILE A 182 -0.33 6.22 -21.36
CA ILE A 182 0.19 6.87 -22.57
C ILE A 182 1.73 6.94 -22.54
N GLU A 183 2.32 7.23 -21.39
CA GLU A 183 3.77 7.32 -21.22
C GLU A 183 4.42 5.93 -21.39
N ALA A 184 3.84 4.89 -20.83
CA ALA A 184 4.28 3.51 -20.99
C ALA A 184 4.19 3.06 -22.47
N GLU A 185 3.09 3.35 -23.15
CA GLU A 185 2.93 3.03 -24.58
C GLU A 185 3.94 3.79 -25.46
N SER A 186 4.19 5.06 -25.14
CA SER A 186 5.19 5.89 -25.84
C SER A 186 6.60 5.38 -25.64
N ALA A 187 6.95 4.89 -24.46
CA ALA A 187 8.25 4.30 -24.15
C ALA A 187 8.46 3.01 -24.95
N VAL A 188 7.47 2.13 -25.01
CA VAL A 188 7.52 0.90 -25.84
C VAL A 188 7.70 1.21 -27.32
N VAL A 189 6.99 2.22 -27.85
CA VAL A 189 7.12 2.65 -29.25
C VAL A 189 8.51 3.23 -29.52
N ALA A 190 9.10 3.97 -28.56
CA ALA A 190 10.45 4.51 -28.69
C ALA A 190 11.51 3.41 -28.69
N GLU A 191 11.36 2.38 -27.87
CA GLU A 191 12.28 1.23 -27.79
C GLU A 191 12.22 0.38 -29.07
N VAL A 192 11.06 0.17 -29.65
CA VAL A 192 10.88 -0.49 -30.95
C VAL A 192 11.55 0.31 -32.10
N ARG A 193 11.56 1.65 -32.02
CA ARG A 193 12.22 2.52 -33.00
C ARG A 193 13.75 2.55 -32.86
N VAL A 194 14.29 2.28 -31.70
CA VAL A 194 15.76 2.28 -31.44
C VAL A 194 16.42 0.96 -31.84
N GLN A 195 15.67 -0.10 -32.16
CA GLN A 195 16.22 -1.33 -32.73
C GLN A 195 16.12 -1.31 -34.27
N PRO A 196 17.04 -0.62 -35.03
CA PRO A 196 17.09 -0.74 -36.46
C PRO A 196 17.75 -2.07 -36.83
N GLY A 197 16.93 -3.01 -37.31
CA GLY A 197 17.40 -4.00 -38.26
C GLY A 197 18.54 -4.91 -37.83
N ARG A 198 18.29 -5.96 -37.04
CA ARG A 198 19.03 -7.21 -37.24
C ARG A 198 18.58 -7.84 -38.56
N VAL A 199 19.20 -7.35 -39.66
CA VAL A 199 19.17 -8.04 -40.95
C VAL A 199 19.81 -9.40 -40.76
N ALA A 200 19.03 -10.45 -40.93
CA ALA A 200 19.51 -11.82 -40.98
C ALA A 200 20.54 -11.94 -42.11
N LYS A 201 21.83 -11.94 -41.77
CA LYS A 201 22.89 -12.29 -42.72
C LYS A 201 22.93 -13.80 -42.89
N GLY A 202 22.57 -14.25 -44.08
CA GLY A 202 23.29 -15.34 -44.71
C GLY A 202 22.70 -16.73 -44.62
N ALA A 203 21.77 -17.02 -45.52
CA ALA A 203 21.72 -18.35 -46.13
C ALA A 203 22.76 -18.37 -47.26
N LYS A 204 23.95 -18.92 -47.02
CA LYS A 204 24.86 -19.33 -48.12
C LYS A 204 24.23 -20.56 -48.78
N ARG A 205 23.79 -20.40 -50.02
CA ARG A 205 23.61 -21.52 -50.95
C ARG A 205 25.01 -22.01 -51.34
N SER A 206 25.29 -23.27 -51.03
CA SER A 206 26.37 -24.04 -51.67
C SER A 206 25.78 -24.79 -52.86
N VAL A 207 26.43 -24.60 -53.98
CA VAL A 207 26.35 -25.39 -55.20
C VAL A 207 27.14 -26.68 -54.99
#